data_c1652aad1cc6ae6e41762beb104139bc
#
_entry.id   c1652aad1cc6ae6e41762beb104139bc
#
_cell.length_a   1.000
_cell.length_b   1.000
_cell.length_c   1.000
_cell.angle_alpha   90.00
_cell.angle_beta   90.00
_cell.angle_gamma   90.00
#
_symmetry.space_group_name_H-M   'P 1'
#
loop_
_entity.id
_entity.type
_entity.pdbx_description
1 polymer ?
#
loop_
_entity_poly.entity_id
_entity_poly.type
_entity_poly.pdbx_seq_one_letter_code
_entity_poly.pdbx_strand_id
1 'polypeptide(L)'
;GEILLRSEKGQGYIRVDWYTPDGLPTWGDGRLTILGTEGYIELRKYVDVAGRDGTNHVILVNGERCDHIDGSDAPLPYFEQLINDVNNRTDTAMTQAHCFKVMELALKAQAQATRLGALK
;
A
#
# COMPACT_ATOMS: atom_id res chain seq x y z
N GLY A 1 9.45 -10.46 -3.97
CA GLY A 1 9.26 -10.16 -5.39
C GLY A 1 9.10 -8.69 -5.65
N GLU A 2 9.23 -8.30 -6.91
CA GLU A 2 9.13 -6.90 -7.34
C GLU A 2 8.28 -6.82 -8.60
N ILE A 3 7.46 -5.76 -8.70
CA ILE A 3 6.63 -5.48 -9.87
C ILE A 3 6.76 -3.99 -10.19
N LEU A 4 7.03 -3.65 -11.45
CA LEU A 4 6.95 -2.30 -11.98
C LEU A 4 5.76 -2.21 -12.92
N LEU A 5 4.80 -1.36 -12.59
CA LEU A 5 3.63 -1.07 -13.40
C LEU A 5 3.76 0.32 -14.02
N ARG A 6 3.31 0.46 -15.26
CA ARG A 6 3.29 1.76 -15.96
C ARG A 6 1.95 1.99 -16.63
N SER A 7 1.51 3.22 -16.60
CA SER A 7 0.35 3.72 -17.35
C SER A 7 0.68 5.07 -17.97
N GLU A 8 -0.22 5.62 -18.75
CA GLU A 8 -0.08 6.98 -19.32
C GLU A 8 -0.02 8.07 -18.24
N LYS A 9 -0.61 7.83 -17.07
CA LYS A 9 -0.77 8.83 -16.01
C LYS A 9 0.18 8.65 -14.84
N GLY A 10 0.94 7.55 -14.79
CA GLY A 10 1.83 7.29 -13.67
C GLY A 10 2.48 5.93 -13.71
N GLN A 11 3.28 5.68 -12.71
CA GLN A 11 3.96 4.40 -12.52
C GLN A 11 3.85 3.96 -11.07
N GLY A 12 3.86 2.66 -10.85
CA GLY A 12 3.88 2.03 -9.55
C GLY A 12 5.01 1.03 -9.44
N TYR A 13 5.70 1.04 -8.32
CA TYR A 13 6.67 0.04 -7.95
C TYR A 13 6.19 -0.67 -6.68
N ILE A 14 6.11 -1.98 -6.73
CA ILE A 14 5.69 -2.83 -5.63
C ILE A 14 6.82 -3.77 -5.30
N ARG A 15 7.22 -3.81 -4.04
CA ARG A 15 8.14 -4.81 -3.51
C ARG A 15 7.49 -5.52 -2.34
N VAL A 16 7.56 -6.86 -2.36
CA VAL A 16 7.13 -7.72 -1.25
C VAL A 16 8.22 -8.76 -0.97
N ASP A 17 8.57 -8.91 0.30
CA ASP A 17 9.57 -9.87 0.74
C ASP A 17 9.32 -10.32 2.20
N TRP A 18 10.17 -11.22 2.69
CA TRP A 18 10.13 -11.78 4.03
C TRP A 18 11.39 -11.42 4.83
N TYR A 19 12.06 -10.33 4.48
CA TYR A 19 13.35 -9.95 5.06
C TYR A 19 13.23 -8.93 6.20
N THR A 20 12.12 -8.96 6.95
CA THR A 20 11.99 -8.15 8.16
C THR A 20 13.01 -8.63 9.18
N PRO A 21 13.94 -7.80 9.64
CA PRO A 21 14.95 -8.20 10.61
C PRO A 21 14.35 -8.37 12.01
N ASP A 22 14.92 -9.30 12.79
CA ASP A 22 14.41 -9.64 14.14
C ASP A 22 14.41 -8.45 15.12
N GLY A 23 15.26 -7.45 14.89
CA GLY A 23 15.30 -6.24 15.71
C GLY A 23 14.14 -5.26 15.47
N LEU A 24 13.30 -5.49 14.46
CA LEU A 24 12.09 -4.69 14.27
C LEU A 24 11.00 -5.16 15.25
N PRO A 25 10.36 -4.27 16.04
CA PRO A 25 9.38 -4.67 17.06
C PRO A 25 8.05 -5.16 16.51
N THR A 26 7.93 -5.37 15.21
CA THR A 26 6.75 -5.91 14.54
C THR A 26 7.15 -6.93 13.48
N TRP A 27 6.23 -7.83 13.16
CA TRP A 27 6.45 -8.84 12.13
C TRP A 27 6.60 -8.25 10.72
N GLY A 28 5.93 -7.14 10.42
CA GLY A 28 5.94 -6.54 9.09
C GLY A 28 6.27 -5.04 9.11
N ASP A 29 6.76 -4.54 7.99
CA ASP A 29 7.08 -3.12 7.78
C ASP A 29 6.40 -2.64 6.49
N GLY A 30 5.14 -2.20 6.62
CA GLY A 30 4.35 -1.72 5.49
C GLY A 30 4.62 -0.24 5.20
N ARG A 31 5.06 0.06 3.99
CA ARG A 31 5.29 1.44 3.51
C ARG A 31 4.60 1.67 2.18
N LEU A 32 4.02 2.85 2.02
CA LEU A 32 3.48 3.32 0.75
C LEU A 32 3.90 4.78 0.56
N THR A 33 4.59 5.07 -0.54
CA THR A 33 4.90 6.44 -0.93
C THR A 33 4.12 6.79 -2.19
N ILE A 34 3.38 7.89 -2.14
CA ILE A 34 2.64 8.46 -3.28
C ILE A 34 3.34 9.76 -3.63
N LEU A 35 4.05 9.78 -4.75
CA LEU A 35 4.73 10.97 -5.25
C LEU A 35 3.87 11.65 -6.30
N GLY A 36 3.52 12.90 -6.05
CA GLY A 36 2.76 13.77 -6.95
C GLY A 36 3.62 14.93 -7.48
N THR A 37 3.03 15.78 -8.29
CA THR A 37 3.70 16.95 -8.87
C THR A 37 3.93 18.08 -7.88
N GLU A 38 3.17 18.12 -6.79
CA GLU A 38 3.23 19.20 -5.79
C GLU A 38 3.79 18.74 -4.44
N GLY A 39 4.12 17.46 -4.31
CA GLY A 39 4.64 16.89 -3.08
C GLY A 39 4.46 15.39 -3.00
N TYR A 40 4.60 14.84 -1.80
CA TYR A 40 4.38 13.41 -1.59
C TYR A 40 3.66 13.13 -0.27
N ILE A 41 3.06 11.94 -0.22
CA ILE A 41 2.50 11.33 0.98
C ILE A 41 3.25 10.02 1.22
N GLU A 42 3.72 9.80 2.45
CA GLU A 42 4.23 8.51 2.89
C GLU A 42 3.34 7.95 3.99
N LEU A 43 2.92 6.71 3.85
CA LEU A 43 2.27 5.96 4.92
C LEU A 43 3.26 4.93 5.45
N ARG A 44 3.41 4.88 6.77
CA ARG A 44 4.16 3.86 7.50
C ARG A 44 3.22 3.13 8.45
N LYS A 45 3.14 1.84 8.28
CA LYS A 45 2.36 0.98 9.15
C LYS A 45 3.28 0.38 10.21
N TYR A 46 2.79 0.38 11.45
CA TYR A 46 3.33 -0.28 12.62
C TYR A 46 4.54 0.40 13.28
N VAL A 47 5.53 0.86 12.56
CA VAL A 47 6.75 1.41 13.17
C VAL A 47 7.18 2.69 12.47
N ASP A 48 7.41 3.73 13.24
CA ASP A 48 8.25 4.84 12.83
C ASP A 48 9.68 4.63 13.37
N VAL A 49 10.63 4.42 12.49
CA VAL A 49 12.04 4.23 12.88
C VAL A 49 12.66 5.46 13.53
N ALA A 50 12.02 6.64 13.43
CA ALA A 50 12.39 7.84 14.16
C ALA A 50 11.86 7.85 15.61
N GLY A 51 11.16 6.80 16.04
CA GLY A 51 10.74 6.59 17.43
C GLY A 51 9.47 7.30 17.84
N ARG A 52 8.63 7.75 16.89
CA ARG A 52 7.30 8.27 17.23
C ARG A 52 6.39 7.12 17.65
N ASP A 53 5.59 7.36 18.68
CA ASP A 53 4.57 6.41 19.12
C ASP A 53 3.44 6.27 18.09
N GLY A 54 2.73 5.13 18.15
CA GLY A 54 1.61 4.83 17.25
C GLY A 54 1.96 3.81 16.17
N THR A 55 0.96 3.45 15.38
CA THR A 55 1.06 2.38 14.38
C THR A 55 0.60 2.80 12.98
N ASN A 56 0.09 4.00 12.82
CA ASN A 56 -0.46 4.52 11.56
C ASN A 56 0.08 5.92 11.29
N HIS A 57 1.27 5.99 10.75
CA HIS A 57 1.94 7.26 10.48
C HIS A 57 1.68 7.71 9.04
N VAL A 58 1.21 8.94 8.89
CA VAL A 58 1.06 9.60 7.59
C VAL A 58 1.97 10.82 7.58
N ILE A 59 2.84 10.92 6.61
CA ILE A 59 3.74 12.05 6.41
C ILE A 59 3.32 12.74 5.12
N LEU A 60 2.95 14.01 5.20
CA LEU A 60 2.59 14.85 4.06
C LEU A 60 3.65 15.94 3.89
N VAL A 61 4.26 15.98 2.72
CA VAL A 61 5.26 17.00 2.37
C VAL A 61 4.88 17.65 1.06
N ASN A 62 4.86 18.98 1.04
CA ASN A 62 4.69 19.79 -0.16
C ASN A 62 5.54 21.08 -0.08
N GLY A 63 5.33 22.03 -0.97
CA GLY A 63 6.08 23.30 -1.00
C GLY A 63 5.89 24.21 0.21
N GLU A 64 4.88 23.95 1.06
CA GLU A 64 4.50 24.83 2.16
C GLU A 64 4.67 24.19 3.54
N ARG A 65 4.57 22.86 3.62
CA ARG A 65 4.51 22.15 4.90
C ARG A 65 5.12 20.75 4.85
N CYS A 66 5.53 20.29 6.03
CA CYS A 66 5.94 18.91 6.30
C CYS A 66 5.23 18.47 7.58
N ASP A 67 4.15 17.71 7.44
CA ASP A 67 3.29 17.31 8.54
C ASP A 67 3.41 15.82 8.81
N HIS A 68 3.41 15.48 10.10
CA HIS A 68 3.15 14.13 10.57
C HIS A 68 1.73 14.06 11.14
N ILE A 69 0.94 13.13 10.63
CA ILE A 69 -0.46 12.91 11.00
C ILE A 69 -0.56 11.50 11.57
N ASP A 70 -1.15 11.38 12.76
CA ASP A 70 -1.53 10.08 13.31
C ASP A 70 -2.85 9.64 12.66
N GLY A 71 -2.82 8.52 11.97
CA GLY A 71 -3.97 7.94 11.31
C GLY A 71 -4.72 6.89 12.15
N SER A 72 -4.47 6.81 13.45
CA SER A 72 -5.04 5.78 14.33
C SER A 72 -6.56 5.85 14.43
N ASP A 73 -7.12 7.07 14.34
CA ASP A 73 -8.56 7.31 14.39
C ASP A 73 -9.22 7.31 12.99
N ALA A 74 -8.49 6.95 11.94
CA ALA A 74 -9.05 6.89 10.61
C ALA A 74 -10.16 5.82 10.53
N PRO A 75 -11.34 6.15 9.98
CA PRO A 75 -12.43 5.19 9.86
C PRO A 75 -12.03 4.04 8.92
N LEU A 76 -12.50 2.83 9.24
CA LEU A 76 -12.26 1.62 8.45
C LEU A 76 -13.58 1.10 7.85
N PRO A 77 -14.19 1.80 6.90
CA PRO A 77 -15.56 1.54 6.44
C PRO A 77 -15.69 0.32 5.52
N TYR A 78 -14.59 -0.30 5.11
CA TYR A 78 -14.59 -1.32 4.05
C TYR A 78 -15.52 -2.49 4.33
N PHE A 79 -15.47 -3.08 5.52
CA PHE A 79 -16.28 -4.26 5.83
C PHE A 79 -17.77 -3.93 5.92
N GLU A 80 -18.11 -2.79 6.49
CA GLU A 80 -19.50 -2.33 6.55
C GLU A 80 -20.05 -2.09 5.13
N GLN A 81 -19.28 -1.40 4.29
CA GLN A 81 -19.61 -1.18 2.89
C GLN A 81 -19.75 -2.49 2.12
N LEU A 82 -18.84 -3.45 2.32
CA LEU A 82 -18.89 -4.75 1.66
C LEU A 82 -20.15 -5.55 2.05
N ILE A 83 -20.51 -5.57 3.34
CA ILE A 83 -21.73 -6.23 3.81
C ILE A 83 -22.98 -5.56 3.20
N ASN A 84 -22.98 -4.22 3.17
CA ASN A 84 -24.05 -3.46 2.54
C ASN A 84 -24.17 -3.79 1.04
N ASP A 85 -23.05 -3.84 0.31
CA ASP A 85 -23.01 -4.17 -1.11
C ASP A 85 -23.58 -5.58 -1.39
N VAL A 86 -23.23 -6.56 -0.57
CA VAL A 86 -23.75 -7.92 -0.68
C VAL A 86 -25.28 -7.95 -0.46
N ASN A 87 -25.77 -7.25 0.55
CA ASN A 87 -27.20 -7.26 0.91
C ASN A 87 -28.05 -6.48 -0.09
N ASN A 88 -27.55 -5.34 -0.56
CA ASN A 88 -28.32 -4.40 -1.37
C ASN A 88 -27.96 -4.42 -2.85
N ARG A 89 -27.01 -5.27 -3.25
CA ARG A 89 -26.50 -5.36 -4.64
C ARG A 89 -25.95 -4.02 -5.14
N THR A 90 -25.25 -3.31 -4.27
CA THR A 90 -24.53 -2.06 -4.56
C THR A 90 -23.04 -2.33 -4.75
N ASP A 91 -22.25 -1.29 -5.02
CA ASP A 91 -20.83 -1.38 -5.39
C ASP A 91 -20.06 -0.20 -4.77
N THR A 92 -20.16 -0.07 -3.45
CA THR A 92 -19.64 1.07 -2.69
C THR A 92 -18.28 0.82 -2.04
N ALA A 93 -17.96 -0.44 -1.74
CA ALA A 93 -16.69 -0.83 -1.11
C ALA A 93 -15.54 -0.94 -2.14
N MET A 94 -15.61 -1.97 -2.96
CA MET A 94 -14.63 -2.25 -4.01
C MET A 94 -15.32 -2.95 -5.17
N THR A 95 -15.24 -2.37 -6.36
CA THR A 95 -15.93 -2.91 -7.52
C THR A 95 -15.34 -4.27 -7.93
N GLN A 96 -16.18 -5.17 -8.39
CA GLN A 96 -15.74 -6.46 -8.91
C GLN A 96 -14.78 -6.28 -10.11
N ALA A 97 -15.05 -5.27 -10.96
CA ALA A 97 -14.16 -4.93 -12.06
C ALA A 97 -12.75 -4.54 -11.59
N HIS A 98 -12.64 -3.80 -10.48
CA HIS A 98 -11.35 -3.47 -9.87
C HIS A 98 -10.62 -4.72 -9.40
N CYS A 99 -11.31 -5.62 -8.68
CA CYS A 99 -10.73 -6.87 -8.21
C CYS A 99 -10.18 -7.72 -9.36
N PHE A 100 -10.96 -7.87 -10.44
CA PHE A 100 -10.51 -8.62 -11.62
C PHE A 100 -9.33 -7.94 -12.32
N LYS A 101 -9.31 -6.61 -12.39
CA LYS A 101 -8.16 -5.88 -12.97
C LYS A 101 -6.89 -6.08 -12.16
N VAL A 102 -6.96 -6.05 -10.84
CA VAL A 102 -5.81 -6.34 -9.96
C VAL A 102 -5.29 -7.75 -10.20
N MET A 103 -6.17 -8.75 -10.25
CA MET A 103 -5.78 -10.14 -10.52
C MET A 103 -5.20 -10.33 -11.91
N GLU A 104 -5.78 -9.71 -12.94
CA GLU A 104 -5.24 -9.73 -14.30
C GLU A 104 -3.81 -9.21 -14.33
N LEU A 105 -3.55 -8.07 -13.69
CA LEU A 105 -2.20 -7.46 -13.65
C LEU A 105 -1.22 -8.33 -12.87
N ALA A 106 -1.64 -8.92 -11.75
CA ALA A 106 -0.82 -9.83 -10.97
C ALA A 106 -0.43 -11.09 -11.77
N LEU A 107 -1.38 -11.70 -12.48
CA LEU A 107 -1.11 -12.87 -13.33
C LEU A 107 -0.21 -12.53 -14.52
N LYS A 108 -0.39 -11.36 -15.14
CA LYS A 108 0.50 -10.89 -16.21
C LYS A 108 1.92 -10.67 -15.68
N ALA A 109 2.07 -10.05 -14.52
CA ALA A 109 3.37 -9.84 -13.88
C ALA A 109 4.03 -11.21 -13.56
N GLN A 110 3.28 -12.15 -13.00
CA GLN A 110 3.76 -13.49 -12.70
C GLN A 110 4.23 -14.24 -13.98
N ALA A 111 3.49 -14.12 -15.07
CA ALA A 111 3.85 -14.75 -16.34
C ALA A 111 5.13 -14.18 -16.98
N GLN A 112 5.41 -12.91 -16.72
CA GLN A 112 6.60 -12.21 -17.23
C GLN A 112 7.79 -12.22 -16.26
N ALA A 113 7.59 -12.76 -15.05
CA ALA A 113 8.59 -12.70 -14.01
C ALA A 113 9.85 -13.49 -14.35
N THR A 114 11.00 -12.88 -14.14
CA THR A 114 12.29 -13.59 -14.15
C THR A 114 12.57 -14.11 -12.75
N ARG A 115 12.76 -15.42 -12.61
CA ARG A 115 13.20 -16.00 -11.33
C ARG A 115 14.67 -15.68 -11.13
N LEU A 116 14.96 -14.94 -10.08
CA LEU A 116 16.34 -14.85 -9.59
C LEU A 116 16.73 -16.23 -9.06
N GLY A 117 17.94 -16.69 -9.40
CA GLY A 117 18.44 -17.97 -8.95
C GLY A 117 18.39 -18.09 -7.43
N ALA A 118 18.22 -19.30 -6.93
CA ALA A 118 18.29 -19.54 -5.49
C ALA A 118 19.61 -18.98 -4.95
N LEU A 119 19.54 -18.07 -4.02
CA LEU A 119 20.70 -17.64 -3.24
C LEU A 119 21.24 -18.91 -2.57
N LYS A 120 22.47 -19.28 -2.91
CA LYS A 120 23.18 -20.39 -2.29
C LYS A 120 23.61 -20.00 -0.90
#